data_1d24163678909a0de68291a190744e83
#
_entry.id   1d24163678909a0de68291a190744e83
#
_cell.length_a   1.000
_cell.length_b   1.000
_cell.length_c   1.000
_cell.angle_alpha   90.00
_cell.angle_beta   90.00
_cell.angle_gamma   90.00
#
_symmetry.space_group_name_H-M   'P 1'
#
loop_
_entity.id
_entity.type
_entity.pdbx_description
1 polymer ?
#
loop_
_entity_poly.entity_id
_entity_poly.type
_entity_poly.pdbx_seq_one_letter_code
_entity_poly.pdbx_strand_id
1 'polypeptide(L)'
;MQREAILLVFFSLLLLSSLSLSHKFSNGSSPEDEEEEEEKVNEDAGVIRRSMFPPDFIFGVSTSAYQIEGAYLEDGKGLSNWDVFTHVPGNTPNGENGDIADDHYHRYMEDIENMHKLGVDAYRFSIAWSRILPKGQFGEVNPSGIEFYNNVIDNLLLKGIEPYVTIQHYDVPQELEDRYGGWLSPQIQEDFVYYANICFKEFGDRVKNWITINEPNLISLMGYILGWFPPARCSPPFGNCSAGNSDIEPLIVVHNMLLSHAKAVHLYRKQYLAEQGGRIGVTVGPFHYEPYRDNGFSYQAVDRAYAFNFG
;
A
#
# COMPACT_ATOMS: atom_id res chain seq x y z
N MET A 1 20.11 22.83 -13.82
CA MET A 1 19.15 21.70 -13.81
C MET A 1 18.59 21.63 -12.40
N GLN A 2 17.42 22.24 -12.22
CA GLN A 2 16.67 22.20 -10.95
C GLN A 2 16.04 20.81 -10.81
N ARG A 3 16.31 20.16 -9.68
CA ARG A 3 15.62 18.91 -9.29
C ARG A 3 14.33 19.32 -8.62
N GLU A 4 13.22 19.16 -9.31
CA GLU A 4 11.90 19.26 -8.70
C GLU A 4 11.67 18.01 -7.83
N ALA A 5 11.58 18.24 -6.53
CA ALA A 5 11.16 17.22 -5.57
C ALA A 5 9.63 17.23 -5.53
N ILE A 6 9.01 16.20 -6.07
CA ILE A 6 7.56 15.97 -5.93
C ILE A 6 7.34 15.37 -4.55
N LEU A 7 6.74 16.13 -3.66
CA LEU A 7 6.31 15.67 -2.33
C LEU A 7 4.92 15.04 -2.48
N LEU A 8 4.88 13.71 -2.54
CA LEU A 8 3.63 12.94 -2.50
C LEU A 8 3.25 12.70 -1.03
N VAL A 9 2.24 13.41 -0.54
CA VAL A 9 1.67 13.18 0.80
C VAL A 9 0.50 12.21 0.65
N PHE A 10 0.69 10.96 1.06
CA PHE A 10 -0.38 9.98 1.15
C PHE A 10 -0.98 10.01 2.56
N PHE A 11 -2.26 10.35 2.67
CA PHE A 11 -3.02 10.17 3.89
C PHE A 11 -3.53 8.74 3.97
N SER A 12 -2.96 7.93 4.86
CA SER A 12 -3.57 6.66 5.27
C SER A 12 -4.66 7.00 6.29
N LEU A 13 -5.93 6.86 5.92
CA LEU A 13 -7.05 6.93 6.85
C LEU A 13 -7.05 5.66 7.71
N LEU A 14 -6.42 5.72 8.88
CA LEU A 14 -6.68 4.81 9.99
C LEU A 14 -8.00 5.26 10.62
N LEU A 15 -9.06 4.47 10.46
CA LEU A 15 -10.32 4.60 11.20
C LEU A 15 -10.04 4.33 12.68
N LEU A 16 -9.82 5.38 13.46
CA LEU A 16 -9.90 5.35 14.90
C LEU A 16 -11.38 5.49 15.28
N SER A 17 -11.96 4.39 15.76
CA SER A 17 -13.27 4.37 16.39
C SER A 17 -13.32 5.35 17.56
N SER A 18 -14.16 6.38 17.44
CA SER A 18 -14.43 7.36 18.49
C SER A 18 -15.19 6.72 19.65
N LEU A 19 -14.53 6.57 20.78
CA LEU A 19 -15.22 6.38 22.08
C LEU A 19 -15.74 7.73 22.57
N SER A 20 -17.05 7.88 22.47
CA SER A 20 -17.81 8.98 23.06
C SER A 20 -17.85 8.82 24.59
N LEU A 21 -17.17 9.69 25.31
CA LEU A 21 -17.41 9.89 26.75
C LEU A 21 -18.22 11.15 26.94
N SER A 22 -19.52 10.98 27.23
CA SER A 22 -20.38 12.04 27.73
C SER A 22 -20.12 12.25 29.22
N HIS A 23 -19.72 13.43 29.62
CA HIS A 23 -19.82 13.89 31.01
C HIS A 23 -20.81 15.06 31.07
N LYS A 24 -21.94 14.78 31.71
CA LYS A 24 -22.87 15.79 32.18
C LYS A 24 -22.33 16.47 33.44
N PHE A 25 -22.27 17.77 33.44
CA PHE A 25 -22.39 18.55 34.69
C PHE A 25 -23.42 19.63 34.52
N SER A 26 -24.38 19.62 35.46
CA SER A 26 -25.42 20.60 35.64
C SER A 26 -25.00 21.66 36.68
N ASN A 27 -25.43 22.89 36.49
CA ASN A 27 -26.02 23.90 37.41
C ASN A 27 -25.57 25.27 36.95
N GLY A 28 -26.39 26.20 36.52
CA GLY A 28 -27.50 26.82 37.29
C GLY A 28 -27.08 28.22 37.74
N SER A 29 -27.51 29.30 37.02
CA SER A 29 -27.96 30.56 37.57
C SER A 29 -28.33 31.56 36.45
N SER A 30 -29.30 32.37 36.73
CA SER A 30 -30.22 33.18 35.95
C SER A 30 -29.62 34.50 35.37
N PRO A 31 -30.41 35.24 34.57
CA PRO A 31 -29.97 36.09 33.51
C PRO A 31 -29.86 37.57 33.94
N GLU A 32 -28.88 38.28 33.47
CA GLU A 32 -28.90 39.71 33.34
C GLU A 32 -28.15 40.12 32.05
N ASP A 33 -28.78 41.01 31.35
CA ASP A 33 -28.46 41.68 30.11
C ASP A 33 -26.97 41.91 29.83
N GLU A 34 -26.41 41.19 28.85
CA GLU A 34 -25.24 41.63 28.10
C GLU A 34 -25.61 41.58 26.62
N GLU A 35 -25.47 42.72 25.97
CA GLU A 35 -25.63 42.92 24.53
C GLU A 35 -24.85 41.87 23.77
N GLU A 36 -25.56 41.03 22.98
CA GLU A 36 -24.97 40.12 22.01
C GLU A 36 -24.23 40.97 20.94
N GLU A 37 -22.95 41.28 21.16
CA GLU A 37 -22.05 41.44 20.04
C GLU A 37 -22.02 40.10 19.33
N GLU A 38 -22.77 39.96 18.25
CA GLU A 38 -22.62 38.88 17.27
C GLU A 38 -21.18 38.91 16.78
N GLU A 39 -20.32 38.16 17.46
CA GLU A 39 -19.04 37.74 16.94
C GLU A 39 -19.34 36.97 15.67
N LYS A 40 -19.28 37.64 14.50
CA LYS A 40 -19.24 36.95 13.22
C LYS A 40 -18.04 36.05 13.29
N VAL A 41 -18.27 34.80 13.75
CA VAL A 41 -17.34 33.70 13.64
C VAL A 41 -17.00 33.66 12.16
N ASN A 42 -15.77 33.98 11.89
CA ASN A 42 -15.25 33.95 10.52
C ASN A 42 -15.29 32.50 10.06
N GLU A 43 -16.40 32.07 9.44
CA GLU A 43 -16.64 30.69 8.98
C GLU A 43 -15.52 30.18 8.03
N ASP A 44 -14.64 31.09 7.59
CA ASP A 44 -13.50 30.80 6.73
C ASP A 44 -12.20 30.46 7.50
N ALA A 45 -12.17 30.65 8.82
CA ALA A 45 -10.98 30.35 9.62
C ALA A 45 -10.87 28.84 9.84
N GLY A 46 -10.14 28.15 8.97
CA GLY A 46 -9.82 26.72 9.07
C GLY A 46 -10.26 25.85 7.89
N VAL A 47 -10.98 26.37 6.92
CA VAL A 47 -11.33 25.60 5.71
C VAL A 47 -10.13 25.54 4.77
N ILE A 48 -9.55 24.34 4.65
CA ILE A 48 -8.49 24.06 3.68
C ILE A 48 -9.11 24.01 2.27
N ARG A 49 -8.64 24.92 1.38
CA ARG A 49 -9.10 24.99 -0.01
C ARG A 49 -7.99 24.53 -0.95
N ARG A 50 -8.36 23.90 -2.05
CA ARG A 50 -7.44 23.48 -3.13
C ARG A 50 -6.56 24.65 -3.62
N SER A 51 -7.11 25.87 -3.68
CA SER A 51 -6.40 27.09 -4.09
C SER A 51 -5.26 27.53 -3.16
N MET A 52 -5.15 26.93 -1.96
CA MET A 52 -4.03 27.17 -1.03
C MET A 52 -2.78 26.33 -1.36
N PHE A 53 -2.89 25.41 -2.29
CA PHE A 53 -1.80 24.53 -2.73
C PHE A 53 -1.26 25.01 -4.10
N PRO A 54 -0.01 24.66 -4.44
CA PRO A 54 0.53 24.91 -5.77
C PRO A 54 -0.38 24.35 -6.87
N PRO A 55 -0.42 24.96 -8.08
CA PRO A 55 -1.28 24.51 -9.16
C PRO A 55 -1.04 23.06 -9.63
N ASP A 56 0.17 22.56 -9.44
CA ASP A 56 0.65 21.21 -9.78
C ASP A 56 0.56 20.23 -8.61
N PHE A 57 -0.04 20.63 -7.48
CA PHE A 57 -0.23 19.75 -6.33
C PHE A 57 -1.30 18.69 -6.63
N ILE A 58 -0.93 17.42 -6.49
CA ILE A 58 -1.80 16.27 -6.78
C ILE A 58 -2.49 15.80 -5.51
N PHE A 59 -3.82 15.84 -5.50
CA PHE A 59 -4.63 15.22 -4.47
C PHE A 59 -4.99 13.81 -4.89
N GLY A 60 -4.65 12.83 -4.07
CA GLY A 60 -4.89 11.42 -4.40
C GLY A 60 -5.41 10.62 -3.22
N VAL A 61 -5.99 9.49 -3.53
CA VAL A 61 -6.37 8.44 -2.58
C VAL A 61 -5.66 7.14 -2.92
N SER A 62 -5.56 6.21 -1.95
CA SER A 62 -4.90 4.94 -2.20
C SER A 62 -5.58 3.77 -1.52
N THR A 63 -5.49 2.61 -2.18
CA THR A 63 -5.93 1.31 -1.68
C THR A 63 -4.92 0.23 -2.06
N SER A 64 -5.19 -1.01 -1.64
CA SER A 64 -4.47 -2.18 -2.15
C SER A 64 -5.42 -3.34 -2.42
N ALA A 65 -5.02 -4.24 -3.32
CA ALA A 65 -5.86 -5.30 -3.84
C ALA A 65 -6.49 -6.16 -2.72
N TYR A 66 -5.67 -6.71 -1.82
CA TYR A 66 -6.18 -7.56 -0.76
C TYR A 66 -7.14 -6.84 0.20
N GLN A 67 -6.92 -5.53 0.40
CA GLN A 67 -7.72 -4.74 1.35
C GLN A 67 -9.14 -4.44 0.86
N ILE A 68 -9.37 -4.39 -0.46
CA ILE A 68 -10.65 -3.92 -0.99
C ILE A 68 -11.31 -4.83 -2.02
N GLU A 69 -10.55 -5.64 -2.79
CA GLU A 69 -11.11 -6.32 -3.96
C GLU A 69 -12.15 -7.37 -3.63
N GLY A 70 -11.90 -8.21 -2.64
CA GLY A 70 -12.70 -9.42 -2.44
C GLY A 70 -12.57 -10.41 -3.60
N ALA A 71 -13.64 -11.15 -3.89
CA ALA A 71 -13.71 -12.10 -5.00
C ALA A 71 -12.50 -13.05 -5.06
N TYR A 72 -12.08 -13.58 -3.89
CA TYR A 72 -10.78 -14.22 -3.68
C TYR A 72 -10.62 -15.56 -4.44
N LEU A 73 -11.71 -16.20 -4.86
CA LEU A 73 -11.72 -17.41 -5.67
C LEU A 73 -12.44 -17.26 -7.02
N GLU A 74 -12.77 -16.03 -7.42
CA GLU A 74 -13.54 -15.80 -8.63
C GLU A 74 -12.64 -15.59 -9.86
N ASP A 75 -13.19 -15.91 -11.02
CA ASP A 75 -12.61 -15.68 -12.35
C ASP A 75 -11.16 -16.13 -12.48
N GLY A 76 -10.83 -17.26 -11.86
CA GLY A 76 -9.53 -17.89 -11.97
C GLY A 76 -8.42 -17.28 -11.12
N LYS A 77 -8.75 -16.37 -10.17
CA LYS A 77 -7.78 -15.88 -9.20
C LYS A 77 -7.23 -17.03 -8.37
N GLY A 78 -5.90 -17.12 -8.22
CA GLY A 78 -5.25 -18.01 -7.27
C GLY A 78 -5.24 -17.45 -5.85
N LEU A 79 -4.99 -18.32 -4.86
CA LEU A 79 -4.79 -17.88 -3.49
C LEU A 79 -3.51 -17.04 -3.36
N SER A 80 -3.58 -15.96 -2.60
CA SER A 80 -2.42 -15.25 -2.09
C SER A 80 -2.02 -15.77 -0.71
N ASN A 81 -0.82 -15.44 -0.26
CA ASN A 81 -0.36 -15.71 1.09
C ASN A 81 -1.27 -15.08 2.18
N TRP A 82 -1.91 -13.94 1.88
CA TRP A 82 -2.90 -13.32 2.76
C TRP A 82 -4.20 -14.10 2.82
N ASP A 83 -4.70 -14.63 1.70
CA ASP A 83 -5.88 -15.48 1.68
C ASP A 83 -5.67 -16.70 2.62
N VAL A 84 -4.51 -17.34 2.53
CA VAL A 84 -4.19 -18.49 3.39
C VAL A 84 -3.99 -18.08 4.85
N PHE A 85 -3.25 -17.00 5.10
CA PHE A 85 -2.92 -16.52 6.45
C PHE A 85 -4.18 -16.17 7.26
N THR A 86 -5.14 -15.46 6.67
CA THR A 86 -6.34 -14.99 7.37
C THR A 86 -7.34 -16.10 7.67
N HIS A 87 -7.27 -17.21 6.92
CA HIS A 87 -8.09 -18.39 7.19
C HIS A 87 -7.52 -19.30 8.30
N VAL A 88 -6.30 -19.04 8.77
CA VAL A 88 -5.75 -19.76 9.93
C VAL A 88 -6.33 -19.19 11.21
N PRO A 89 -7.04 -20.00 12.04
CA PRO A 89 -7.62 -19.51 13.29
C PRO A 89 -6.59 -18.85 14.20
N GLY A 90 -6.88 -17.62 14.64
CA GLY A 90 -6.04 -16.86 15.56
C GLY A 90 -5.03 -15.91 14.89
N ASN A 91 -4.87 -15.96 13.57
CA ASN A 91 -4.00 -15.02 12.86
C ASN A 91 -4.62 -13.62 12.71
N THR A 92 -5.94 -13.54 12.68
CA THR A 92 -6.68 -12.27 12.61
C THR A 92 -7.68 -12.13 13.77
N PRO A 93 -7.96 -10.90 14.25
CA PRO A 93 -9.02 -10.68 15.22
C PRO A 93 -10.35 -11.18 14.67
N ASN A 94 -11.11 -11.91 15.49
CA ASN A 94 -12.44 -12.44 15.13
C ASN A 94 -12.51 -13.32 13.85
N GLY A 95 -11.38 -13.75 13.30
CA GLY A 95 -11.34 -14.49 12.04
C GLY A 95 -11.66 -13.64 10.81
N GLU A 96 -11.41 -12.34 10.88
CA GLU A 96 -11.60 -11.43 9.74
C GLU A 96 -10.68 -11.79 8.58
N ASN A 97 -11.19 -11.66 7.35
CA ASN A 97 -10.48 -11.98 6.12
C ASN A 97 -10.86 -11.02 4.99
N GLY A 98 -10.18 -11.17 3.84
CA GLY A 98 -10.39 -10.33 2.65
C GLY A 98 -11.30 -10.98 1.58
N ASP A 99 -12.09 -12.00 1.91
CA ASP A 99 -12.86 -12.75 0.92
C ASP A 99 -13.86 -11.90 0.14
N ILE A 100 -14.49 -10.96 0.84
CA ILE A 100 -15.43 -9.98 0.30
C ILE A 100 -14.81 -8.58 0.34
N ALA A 101 -14.17 -8.20 1.47
CA ALA A 101 -13.62 -6.88 1.72
C ALA A 101 -14.65 -5.76 1.40
N ASP A 102 -14.28 -4.78 0.56
CA ASP A 102 -15.19 -3.74 0.08
C ASP A 102 -15.90 -4.13 -1.23
N ASP A 103 -15.69 -5.35 -1.67
CA ASP A 103 -16.27 -5.90 -2.91
C ASP A 103 -15.92 -5.07 -4.17
N HIS A 104 -14.73 -4.45 -4.16
CA HIS A 104 -14.27 -3.58 -5.25
C HIS A 104 -14.22 -4.31 -6.60
N TYR A 105 -13.96 -5.63 -6.60
CA TYR A 105 -13.95 -6.42 -7.83
C TYR A 105 -15.27 -6.27 -8.63
N HIS A 106 -16.41 -6.25 -7.94
CA HIS A 106 -17.73 -6.06 -8.56
C HIS A 106 -18.19 -4.59 -8.58
N ARG A 107 -17.65 -3.76 -7.67
CA ARG A 107 -18.14 -2.40 -7.43
C ARG A 107 -17.18 -1.28 -7.83
N TYR A 108 -16.10 -1.60 -8.55
CA TYR A 108 -15.08 -0.61 -8.92
C TYR A 108 -15.64 0.62 -9.64
N MET A 109 -16.73 0.48 -10.41
CA MET A 109 -17.38 1.61 -11.06
C MET A 109 -17.99 2.61 -10.07
N GLU A 110 -18.60 2.12 -8.99
CA GLU A 110 -19.15 2.97 -7.92
C GLU A 110 -18.04 3.68 -7.17
N ASP A 111 -16.94 2.97 -6.89
CA ASP A 111 -15.77 3.52 -6.20
C ASP A 111 -15.09 4.60 -7.02
N ILE A 112 -14.92 4.40 -8.33
CA ILE A 112 -14.39 5.41 -9.25
C ILE A 112 -15.30 6.63 -9.33
N GLU A 113 -16.63 6.43 -9.35
CA GLU A 113 -17.58 7.54 -9.32
C GLU A 113 -17.49 8.33 -8.01
N ASN A 114 -17.31 7.67 -6.87
CA ASN A 114 -17.10 8.32 -5.58
C ASN A 114 -15.79 9.12 -5.55
N MET A 115 -14.70 8.58 -6.07
CA MET A 115 -13.42 9.30 -6.22
C MET A 115 -13.55 10.52 -7.13
N HIS A 116 -14.28 10.40 -8.23
CA HIS A 116 -14.55 11.53 -9.12
C HIS A 116 -15.37 12.64 -8.41
N LYS A 117 -16.39 12.28 -7.63
CA LYS A 117 -17.17 13.24 -6.81
C LYS A 117 -16.33 13.92 -5.74
N LEU A 118 -15.35 13.22 -5.16
CA LEU A 118 -14.38 13.80 -4.22
C LEU A 118 -13.42 14.78 -4.90
N GLY A 119 -13.31 14.75 -6.22
CA GLY A 119 -12.45 15.63 -6.99
C GLY A 119 -10.96 15.32 -6.84
N VAL A 120 -10.59 14.05 -6.64
CA VAL A 120 -9.18 13.63 -6.59
C VAL A 120 -8.56 13.64 -7.98
N ASP A 121 -7.25 13.93 -8.05
CA ASP A 121 -6.48 13.95 -9.30
C ASP A 121 -5.89 12.58 -9.63
N ALA A 122 -5.63 11.77 -8.59
CA ALA A 122 -4.93 10.50 -8.75
C ALA A 122 -5.49 9.42 -7.82
N TYR A 123 -5.40 8.19 -8.29
CA TYR A 123 -5.71 7.00 -7.50
C TYR A 123 -4.55 6.01 -7.54
N ARG A 124 -4.00 5.69 -6.36
CA ARG A 124 -3.04 4.63 -6.20
C ARG A 124 -3.75 3.35 -5.81
N PHE A 125 -3.55 2.29 -6.57
CA PHE A 125 -4.04 0.95 -6.26
C PHE A 125 -2.95 -0.09 -6.53
N SER A 126 -3.14 -1.31 -6.06
CA SER A 126 -2.23 -2.42 -6.40
C SER A 126 -2.91 -3.44 -7.29
N ILE A 127 -2.10 -4.17 -8.05
CA ILE A 127 -2.55 -5.31 -8.84
C ILE A 127 -2.32 -6.57 -8.00
N ALA A 128 -3.35 -7.40 -7.80
CA ALA A 128 -3.21 -8.69 -7.16
C ALA A 128 -2.40 -9.64 -8.04
N TRP A 129 -1.18 -9.98 -7.61
CA TRP A 129 -0.31 -10.88 -8.37
C TRP A 129 -0.99 -12.21 -8.68
N SER A 130 -1.67 -12.81 -7.69
CA SER A 130 -2.39 -14.06 -7.85
C SER A 130 -3.64 -13.97 -8.74
N ARG A 131 -4.14 -12.76 -9.04
CA ARG A 131 -5.23 -12.56 -10.00
C ARG A 131 -4.72 -12.54 -11.43
N ILE A 132 -3.51 -12.03 -11.66
CA ILE A 132 -2.86 -12.01 -12.98
C ILE A 132 -2.18 -13.35 -13.29
N LEU A 133 -1.43 -13.87 -12.31
CA LEU A 133 -0.64 -15.11 -12.42
C LEU A 133 -0.94 -16.02 -11.22
N PRO A 134 -2.01 -16.81 -11.26
CA PRO A 134 -2.43 -17.67 -10.16
C PRO A 134 -1.34 -18.63 -9.65
N LYS A 135 -0.40 -18.99 -10.51
CA LYS A 135 0.72 -19.92 -10.23
C LYS A 135 2.11 -19.33 -10.52
N GLY A 136 2.24 -17.99 -10.50
CA GLY A 136 3.48 -17.34 -10.94
C GLY A 136 3.82 -17.71 -12.39
N GLN A 137 5.10 -17.84 -12.72
CA GLN A 137 5.54 -18.25 -14.07
C GLN A 137 5.25 -19.73 -14.40
N PHE A 138 4.72 -20.51 -13.45
CA PHE A 138 4.41 -21.93 -13.64
C PHE A 138 2.99 -22.17 -14.18
N GLY A 139 2.26 -21.12 -14.48
CA GLY A 139 0.92 -21.16 -15.04
C GLY A 139 0.71 -20.15 -16.16
N GLU A 140 -0.49 -20.15 -16.69
CA GLU A 140 -0.90 -19.19 -17.72
C GLU A 140 -1.31 -17.86 -17.09
N VAL A 141 -1.22 -16.78 -17.87
CA VAL A 141 -1.77 -15.48 -17.52
C VAL A 141 -3.28 -15.59 -17.48
N ASN A 142 -3.89 -15.10 -16.41
CA ASN A 142 -5.35 -15.09 -16.27
C ASN A 142 -5.97 -13.93 -17.07
N PRO A 143 -6.70 -14.20 -18.15
CA PRO A 143 -7.28 -13.15 -18.98
C PRO A 143 -8.34 -12.32 -18.25
N SER A 144 -9.12 -12.92 -17.35
CA SER A 144 -10.13 -12.19 -16.57
C SER A 144 -9.48 -11.20 -15.60
N GLY A 145 -8.32 -11.54 -15.02
CA GLY A 145 -7.56 -10.62 -14.20
C GLY A 145 -7.03 -9.43 -15.01
N ILE A 146 -6.52 -9.69 -16.22
CA ILE A 146 -6.09 -8.62 -17.14
C ILE A 146 -7.27 -7.71 -17.52
N GLU A 147 -8.42 -8.28 -17.86
CA GLU A 147 -9.63 -7.53 -18.23
C GLU A 147 -10.11 -6.65 -17.08
N PHE A 148 -10.15 -7.17 -15.84
CA PHE A 148 -10.55 -6.39 -14.67
C PHE A 148 -9.70 -5.12 -14.50
N TYR A 149 -8.36 -5.24 -14.50
CA TYR A 149 -7.51 -4.07 -14.35
C TYR A 149 -7.52 -3.13 -15.56
N ASN A 150 -7.71 -3.64 -16.77
CA ASN A 150 -7.97 -2.78 -17.93
C ASN A 150 -9.22 -1.93 -17.72
N ASN A 151 -10.31 -2.53 -17.25
CA ASN A 151 -11.54 -1.83 -16.97
C ASN A 151 -11.36 -0.76 -15.87
N VAL A 152 -10.65 -1.08 -14.79
CA VAL A 152 -10.35 -0.11 -13.73
C VAL A 152 -9.54 1.07 -14.28
N ILE A 153 -8.44 0.82 -15.00
CA ILE A 153 -7.56 1.85 -15.57
C ILE A 153 -8.31 2.74 -16.56
N ASP A 154 -9.05 2.14 -17.47
CA ASP A 154 -9.79 2.88 -18.49
C ASP A 154 -10.86 3.81 -17.88
N ASN A 155 -11.60 3.31 -16.89
CA ASN A 155 -12.61 4.11 -16.21
C ASN A 155 -12.03 5.23 -15.34
N LEU A 156 -10.87 5.03 -14.72
CA LEU A 156 -10.14 6.11 -14.02
C LEU A 156 -9.77 7.23 -14.99
N LEU A 157 -9.17 6.88 -16.13
CA LEU A 157 -8.76 7.84 -17.14
C LEU A 157 -9.96 8.57 -17.76
N LEU A 158 -11.09 7.89 -18.00
CA LEU A 158 -12.34 8.52 -18.45
C LEU A 158 -12.87 9.57 -17.46
N LYS A 159 -12.59 9.41 -16.18
CA LYS A 159 -12.95 10.38 -15.13
C LYS A 159 -11.86 11.43 -14.87
N GLY A 160 -10.75 11.40 -15.61
CA GLY A 160 -9.62 12.32 -15.42
C GLY A 160 -8.79 12.03 -14.17
N ILE A 161 -8.87 10.82 -13.62
CA ILE A 161 -8.11 10.37 -12.45
C ILE A 161 -6.89 9.60 -12.95
N GLU A 162 -5.68 10.06 -12.56
CA GLU A 162 -4.43 9.43 -12.99
C GLU A 162 -4.13 8.16 -12.18
N PRO A 163 -3.89 7.00 -12.83
CA PRO A 163 -3.56 5.76 -12.15
C PRO A 163 -2.10 5.75 -11.68
N TYR A 164 -1.89 5.44 -10.40
CA TYR A 164 -0.61 5.10 -9.78
C TYR A 164 -0.64 3.63 -9.40
N VAL A 165 0.09 2.79 -10.12
CA VAL A 165 -0.05 1.34 -9.99
C VAL A 165 1.09 0.74 -9.19
N THR A 166 0.74 0.07 -8.10
CA THR A 166 1.64 -0.75 -7.29
C THR A 166 1.59 -2.18 -7.79
N ILE A 167 2.73 -2.72 -8.22
CA ILE A 167 2.84 -4.07 -8.78
C ILE A 167 2.65 -5.12 -7.68
N GLN A 168 3.29 -4.94 -6.51
CA GLN A 168 3.16 -5.86 -5.38
C GLN A 168 2.89 -5.10 -4.08
N HIS A 169 1.80 -5.46 -3.39
CA HIS A 169 1.40 -4.86 -2.11
C HIS A 169 1.11 -5.95 -1.07
N TYR A 170 2.17 -6.66 -0.65
CA TYR A 170 2.21 -7.73 0.36
C TYR A 170 1.67 -9.09 -0.11
N ASP A 171 0.78 -9.10 -1.09
CA ASP A 171 0.11 -10.29 -1.61
C ASP A 171 0.99 -11.04 -2.63
N VAL A 172 1.55 -12.14 -2.20
CA VAL A 172 2.33 -13.07 -3.05
C VAL A 172 1.45 -14.28 -3.36
N PRO A 173 1.45 -14.83 -4.59
CA PRO A 173 0.77 -16.08 -4.85
C PRO A 173 1.21 -17.18 -3.89
N GLN A 174 0.26 -17.84 -3.22
CA GLN A 174 0.55 -18.93 -2.28
C GLN A 174 1.37 -20.05 -2.93
N GLU A 175 1.14 -20.30 -4.21
CA GLU A 175 1.93 -21.26 -4.99
C GLU A 175 3.45 -21.00 -4.91
N LEU A 176 3.88 -19.74 -4.87
CA LEU A 176 5.30 -19.39 -4.78
C LEU A 176 5.85 -19.55 -3.36
N GLU A 177 5.01 -19.32 -2.35
CA GLU A 177 5.36 -19.67 -0.96
C GLU A 177 5.53 -21.17 -0.81
N ASP A 178 4.60 -21.97 -1.34
CA ASP A 178 4.60 -23.43 -1.23
C ASP A 178 5.77 -24.07 -2.01
N ARG A 179 6.13 -23.52 -3.18
CA ARG A 179 7.19 -24.09 -4.02
C ARG A 179 8.60 -23.87 -3.48
N TYR A 180 8.87 -22.68 -2.99
CA TYR A 180 10.25 -22.32 -2.65
C TYR A 180 10.38 -21.31 -1.49
N GLY A 181 9.29 -20.99 -0.79
CA GLY A 181 9.31 -20.09 0.38
C GLY A 181 9.29 -18.61 0.03
N GLY A 182 8.66 -18.24 -1.09
CA GLY A 182 8.42 -16.84 -1.44
C GLY A 182 9.68 -15.98 -1.41
N TRP A 183 9.64 -14.88 -0.67
CA TRP A 183 10.74 -13.92 -0.57
C TRP A 183 12.02 -14.46 0.07
N LEU A 184 12.01 -15.62 0.72
CA LEU A 184 13.23 -16.27 1.23
C LEU A 184 14.09 -16.87 0.12
N SER A 185 13.52 -17.15 -1.04
CA SER A 185 14.23 -17.73 -2.17
C SER A 185 14.62 -16.66 -3.21
N PRO A 186 15.83 -16.72 -3.77
CA PRO A 186 16.21 -15.86 -4.89
C PRO A 186 15.41 -16.15 -6.17
N GLN A 187 14.70 -17.26 -6.26
CA GLN A 187 13.84 -17.61 -7.41
C GLN A 187 12.70 -16.60 -7.60
N ILE A 188 12.20 -16.01 -6.50
CA ILE A 188 11.13 -15.00 -6.56
C ILE A 188 11.52 -13.76 -7.37
N GLN A 189 12.81 -13.48 -7.51
CA GLN A 189 13.26 -12.34 -8.31
C GLN A 189 12.89 -12.49 -9.78
N GLU A 190 13.00 -13.70 -10.32
CA GLU A 190 12.64 -13.97 -11.73
C GLU A 190 11.12 -14.03 -11.91
N ASP A 191 10.39 -14.64 -10.95
CA ASP A 191 8.93 -14.63 -10.94
C ASP A 191 8.38 -13.20 -10.87
N PHE A 192 8.96 -12.35 -10.01
CA PHE A 192 8.55 -10.95 -9.89
C PHE A 192 8.81 -10.16 -11.19
N VAL A 193 9.97 -10.35 -11.82
CA VAL A 193 10.30 -9.70 -13.10
C VAL A 193 9.37 -10.14 -14.21
N TYR A 194 9.03 -11.44 -14.25
CA TYR A 194 8.06 -11.97 -15.22
C TYR A 194 6.67 -11.35 -15.02
N TYR A 195 6.21 -11.26 -13.78
CA TYR A 195 4.95 -10.60 -13.44
C TYR A 195 4.96 -9.11 -13.79
N ALA A 196 6.00 -8.38 -13.42
CA ALA A 196 6.15 -6.97 -13.75
C ALA A 196 6.17 -6.73 -15.27
N ASN A 197 6.81 -7.64 -16.03
CA ASN A 197 6.82 -7.58 -17.49
C ASN A 197 5.41 -7.67 -18.08
N ILE A 198 4.57 -8.55 -17.54
CA ILE A 198 3.16 -8.65 -17.97
C ILE A 198 2.42 -7.35 -17.65
N CYS A 199 2.57 -6.82 -16.43
CA CYS A 199 1.94 -5.55 -16.07
C CYS A 199 2.36 -4.39 -16.98
N PHE A 200 3.65 -4.26 -17.29
CA PHE A 200 4.13 -3.21 -18.20
C PHE A 200 3.61 -3.39 -19.63
N LYS A 201 3.51 -4.63 -20.10
CA LYS A 201 3.01 -4.93 -21.44
C LYS A 201 1.52 -4.63 -21.57
N GLU A 202 0.71 -5.05 -20.59
CA GLU A 202 -0.76 -5.00 -20.67
C GLU A 202 -1.34 -3.62 -20.29
N PHE A 203 -0.64 -2.83 -19.46
CA PHE A 203 -1.17 -1.60 -18.88
C PHE A 203 -0.30 -0.36 -19.13
N GLY A 204 0.93 -0.52 -19.56
CA GLY A 204 1.90 0.57 -19.60
C GLY A 204 1.69 1.61 -20.71
N ASP A 205 0.82 1.34 -21.67
CA ASP A 205 0.35 2.32 -22.63
C ASP A 205 -0.43 3.47 -21.94
N ARG A 206 -1.14 3.16 -20.85
CA ARG A 206 -2.01 4.05 -20.07
C ARG A 206 -1.44 4.42 -18.71
N VAL A 207 -0.77 3.50 -18.02
CA VAL A 207 -0.17 3.75 -16.70
C VAL A 207 1.19 4.42 -16.85
N LYS A 208 1.34 5.60 -16.21
CA LYS A 208 2.58 6.40 -16.24
C LYS A 208 3.34 6.39 -14.92
N ASN A 209 2.71 5.95 -13.82
CA ASN A 209 3.32 5.96 -12.48
C ASN A 209 3.32 4.54 -11.90
N TRP A 210 4.49 3.93 -11.85
CA TRP A 210 4.69 2.58 -11.37
C TRP A 210 5.38 2.55 -10.01
N ILE A 211 4.87 1.72 -9.12
CA ILE A 211 5.50 1.36 -7.85
C ILE A 211 5.73 -0.15 -7.87
N THR A 212 6.97 -0.57 -7.78
CA THR A 212 7.30 -2.00 -7.88
C THR A 212 6.82 -2.79 -6.68
N ILE A 213 7.25 -2.38 -5.49
CA ILE A 213 6.98 -3.06 -4.22
C ILE A 213 6.55 -2.01 -3.21
N ASN A 214 5.49 -2.31 -2.45
CA ASN A 214 5.09 -1.50 -1.32
C ASN A 214 5.84 -1.90 -0.06
N GLU A 215 6.51 -0.95 0.56
CA GLU A 215 7.08 -1.01 1.92
C GLU A 215 7.84 -2.32 2.24
N PRO A 216 8.91 -2.63 1.51
CA PRO A 216 9.70 -3.85 1.76
C PRO A 216 10.22 -3.93 3.20
N ASN A 217 10.47 -2.79 3.84
CA ASN A 217 10.86 -2.70 5.25
C ASN A 217 9.76 -3.19 6.19
N LEU A 218 8.48 -2.91 5.91
CA LEU A 218 7.37 -3.39 6.73
C LEU A 218 7.06 -4.86 6.46
N ILE A 219 7.19 -5.35 5.22
CA ILE A 219 7.09 -6.79 4.94
C ILE A 219 8.11 -7.56 5.77
N SER A 220 9.35 -7.09 5.77
CA SER A 220 10.44 -7.70 6.54
C SER A 220 10.17 -7.70 8.04
N LEU A 221 9.76 -6.54 8.59
CA LEU A 221 9.47 -6.39 10.00
C LEU A 221 8.29 -7.25 10.45
N MET A 222 7.16 -7.13 9.76
CA MET A 222 5.90 -7.74 10.19
C MET A 222 5.83 -9.23 9.87
N GLY A 223 6.38 -9.65 8.73
CA GLY A 223 6.30 -11.04 8.27
C GLY A 223 7.43 -11.94 8.77
N TYR A 224 8.64 -11.37 9.01
CA TYR A 224 9.85 -12.16 9.25
C TYR A 224 10.60 -11.81 10.55
N ILE A 225 10.23 -10.72 11.25
CA ILE A 225 10.73 -10.43 12.59
C ILE A 225 9.64 -10.71 13.62
N LEU A 226 8.44 -10.12 13.45
CA LEU A 226 7.35 -10.21 14.43
C LEU A 226 6.38 -11.37 14.15
N GLY A 227 6.29 -11.82 12.90
CA GLY A 227 5.38 -12.89 12.49
C GLY A 227 3.90 -12.51 12.51
N TRP A 228 3.57 -11.22 12.43
CA TRP A 228 2.19 -10.71 12.46
C TRP A 228 1.52 -10.70 11.08
N PHE A 229 2.30 -10.73 10.02
CA PHE A 229 1.85 -10.82 8.64
C PHE A 229 2.29 -12.16 8.04
N PRO A 230 1.69 -12.59 6.92
CA PRO A 230 2.22 -13.76 6.21
C PRO A 230 3.68 -13.52 5.79
N PRO A 231 4.52 -14.57 5.81
CA PRO A 231 4.19 -15.97 6.09
C PRO A 231 4.28 -16.36 7.58
N ALA A 232 4.16 -15.42 8.53
CA ALA A 232 4.16 -15.65 9.99
C ALA A 232 5.43 -16.35 10.50
N ARG A 233 6.59 -15.82 10.13
CA ARG A 233 7.89 -16.36 10.51
C ARG A 233 8.58 -15.45 11.52
N CYS A 234 8.98 -16.04 12.65
CA CYS A 234 9.71 -15.29 13.68
C CYS A 234 10.44 -16.25 14.64
N SER A 235 11.31 -15.68 15.48
CA SER A 235 11.98 -16.40 16.57
C SER A 235 12.09 -15.54 17.84
N PRO A 236 12.25 -16.14 19.04
CA PRO A 236 12.52 -15.38 20.26
C PRO A 236 13.77 -14.50 20.14
N PRO A 237 13.77 -13.29 20.75
CA PRO A 237 12.76 -12.75 21.67
C PRO A 237 11.63 -11.97 20.95
N PHE A 238 11.62 -11.88 19.61
CA PHE A 238 10.73 -11.01 18.84
C PHE A 238 9.32 -11.59 18.68
N GLY A 239 9.19 -12.92 18.68
CA GLY A 239 7.91 -13.62 18.57
C GLY A 239 8.05 -15.11 18.86
N ASN A 240 6.93 -15.83 18.81
CA ASN A 240 6.84 -17.27 19.05
C ASN A 240 6.11 -17.96 17.89
N CYS A 241 6.70 -17.90 16.71
CA CYS A 241 6.17 -18.55 15.52
C CYS A 241 6.59 -20.03 15.45
N SER A 242 5.86 -20.81 14.66
CA SER A 242 6.18 -22.22 14.43
C SER A 242 7.47 -22.42 13.63
N ALA A 243 7.90 -21.40 12.87
CA ALA A 243 9.13 -21.41 12.08
C ALA A 243 9.65 -19.96 11.93
N GLY A 244 10.93 -19.83 11.59
CA GLY A 244 11.55 -18.56 11.27
C GLY A 244 12.85 -18.30 12.04
N ASN A 245 13.61 -17.32 11.54
CA ASN A 245 14.81 -16.80 12.18
C ASN A 245 14.82 -15.27 12.03
N SER A 246 14.41 -14.56 13.06
CA SER A 246 14.26 -13.10 13.05
C SER A 246 15.58 -12.33 12.89
N ASP A 247 16.73 -12.98 13.06
CA ASP A 247 18.04 -12.35 12.88
C ASP A 247 18.53 -12.39 11.41
N ILE A 248 18.10 -13.40 10.63
CA ILE A 248 18.66 -13.68 9.31
C ILE A 248 17.63 -13.50 8.20
N GLU A 249 16.43 -14.07 8.35
CA GLU A 249 15.41 -14.07 7.30
C GLU A 249 15.00 -12.68 6.83
N PRO A 250 14.84 -11.68 7.72
CA PRO A 250 14.51 -10.31 7.31
C PRO A 250 15.49 -9.73 6.30
N LEU A 251 16.80 -9.99 6.51
CA LEU A 251 17.86 -9.50 5.62
C LEU A 251 17.82 -10.19 4.25
N ILE A 252 17.55 -11.50 4.21
CA ILE A 252 17.38 -12.26 2.96
C ILE A 252 16.19 -11.72 2.17
N VAL A 253 15.08 -11.49 2.85
CA VAL A 253 13.83 -11.01 2.26
C VAL A 253 14.02 -9.62 1.63
N VAL A 254 14.55 -8.66 2.39
CA VAL A 254 14.80 -7.31 1.86
C VAL A 254 15.80 -7.36 0.70
N HIS A 255 16.84 -8.18 0.79
CA HIS A 255 17.81 -8.35 -0.30
C HIS A 255 17.12 -8.85 -1.59
N ASN A 256 16.27 -9.88 -1.50
CA ASN A 256 15.54 -10.39 -2.65
C ASN A 256 14.55 -9.36 -3.22
N MET A 257 13.86 -8.60 -2.36
CA MET A 257 12.96 -7.52 -2.78
C MET A 257 13.70 -6.40 -3.50
N LEU A 258 14.83 -5.95 -2.98
CA LEU A 258 15.64 -4.90 -3.61
C LEU A 258 16.20 -5.35 -4.97
N LEU A 259 16.64 -6.60 -5.09
CA LEU A 259 17.08 -7.14 -6.38
C LEU A 259 15.91 -7.29 -7.36
N SER A 260 14.74 -7.71 -6.90
CA SER A 260 13.50 -7.79 -7.71
C SER A 260 13.12 -6.41 -8.23
N HIS A 261 13.12 -5.40 -7.34
CA HIS A 261 12.92 -4.00 -7.72
C HIS A 261 13.92 -3.55 -8.79
N ALA A 262 15.21 -3.74 -8.54
CA ALA A 262 16.25 -3.30 -9.45
C ALA A 262 16.14 -3.95 -10.84
N LYS A 263 15.85 -5.26 -10.89
CA LYS A 263 15.64 -5.99 -12.14
C LYS A 263 14.39 -5.50 -12.89
N ALA A 264 13.27 -5.28 -12.19
CA ALA A 264 12.05 -4.75 -12.79
C ALA A 264 12.23 -3.33 -13.33
N VAL A 265 12.94 -2.46 -12.60
CA VAL A 265 13.31 -1.10 -13.06
C VAL A 265 14.22 -1.18 -14.28
N HIS A 266 15.20 -2.07 -14.29
CA HIS A 266 16.07 -2.28 -15.45
C HIS A 266 15.29 -2.73 -16.68
N LEU A 267 14.38 -3.71 -16.51
CA LEU A 267 13.49 -4.19 -17.57
C LEU A 267 12.65 -3.04 -18.14
N TYR A 268 11.97 -2.27 -17.26
CA TYR A 268 11.13 -1.15 -17.66
C TYR A 268 11.91 -0.11 -18.46
N ARG A 269 13.06 0.32 -17.93
CA ARG A 269 13.92 1.33 -18.59
C ARG A 269 14.45 0.88 -19.92
N LYS A 270 14.79 -0.41 -20.06
CA LYS A 270 15.38 -0.96 -21.28
C LYS A 270 14.35 -1.22 -22.38
N GLN A 271 13.14 -1.69 -22.02
CA GLN A 271 12.18 -2.19 -23.00
C GLN A 271 10.97 -1.30 -23.20
N TYR A 272 10.54 -0.57 -22.17
CA TYR A 272 9.25 0.12 -22.15
C TYR A 272 9.34 1.64 -22.05
N LEU A 273 10.33 2.17 -21.35
CA LEU A 273 10.38 3.61 -21.02
C LEU A 273 10.34 4.50 -22.27
N ALA A 274 11.02 4.11 -23.35
CA ALA A 274 11.09 4.92 -24.57
C ALA A 274 9.72 5.10 -25.22
N GLU A 275 8.86 4.09 -25.17
CA GLU A 275 7.53 4.10 -25.78
C GLU A 275 6.45 4.57 -24.79
N GLN A 276 6.54 4.15 -23.53
CA GLN A 276 5.51 4.41 -22.52
C GLN A 276 5.70 5.74 -21.78
N GLY A 277 6.93 6.23 -21.63
CA GLY A 277 7.25 7.54 -21.08
C GLY A 277 6.92 7.72 -19.59
N GLY A 278 6.79 6.63 -18.82
CA GLY A 278 6.38 6.66 -17.42
C GLY A 278 7.53 6.81 -16.42
N ARG A 279 7.17 6.73 -15.14
CA ARG A 279 8.08 6.75 -13.98
C ARG A 279 7.94 5.44 -13.22
N ILE A 280 9.02 4.99 -12.58
CA ILE A 280 9.02 3.76 -11.79
C ILE A 280 9.84 3.96 -10.52
N GLY A 281 9.30 3.53 -9.39
CA GLY A 281 9.93 3.66 -8.07
C GLY A 281 9.51 2.56 -7.11
N VAL A 282 9.80 2.76 -5.83
CA VAL A 282 9.42 1.91 -4.70
C VAL A 282 8.83 2.79 -3.61
N THR A 283 7.86 2.27 -2.85
CA THR A 283 7.35 2.95 -1.66
C THR A 283 8.02 2.37 -0.43
N VAL A 284 8.43 3.24 0.49
CA VAL A 284 8.99 2.86 1.80
C VAL A 284 8.08 3.46 2.88
N GLY A 285 7.75 2.67 3.91
CA GLY A 285 7.00 3.11 5.09
C GLY A 285 7.94 3.52 6.22
N PRO A 286 8.38 4.78 6.28
CA PRO A 286 9.33 5.22 7.29
C PRO A 286 8.68 5.44 8.64
N PHE A 287 9.44 5.14 9.69
CA PHE A 287 9.15 5.64 11.02
C PHE A 287 9.87 6.97 11.23
N HIS A 288 9.20 7.91 11.89
CA HIS A 288 9.85 9.11 12.38
C HIS A 288 10.54 8.81 13.70
N TYR A 289 11.81 9.18 13.82
CA TYR A 289 12.61 8.99 15.03
C TYR A 289 13.00 10.33 15.62
N GLU A 290 12.75 10.51 16.91
CA GLU A 290 13.17 11.67 17.67
C GLU A 290 14.17 11.29 18.77
N PRO A 291 15.11 12.17 19.11
CA PRO A 291 16.03 11.92 20.19
C PRO A 291 15.29 11.85 21.53
N TYR A 292 15.45 10.75 22.27
CA TYR A 292 14.82 10.58 23.58
C TYR A 292 15.27 11.62 24.60
N ARG A 293 16.49 12.18 24.44
CA ARG A 293 17.06 13.27 25.24
C ARG A 293 17.87 14.17 24.34
N ASP A 294 17.97 15.45 24.71
CA ASP A 294 18.84 16.39 24.03
C ASP A 294 20.32 16.15 24.40
N ASN A 295 20.91 15.14 23.79
CA ASN A 295 22.32 14.80 23.93
C ASN A 295 22.84 14.03 22.70
N GLY A 296 24.18 14.04 22.51
CA GLY A 296 24.82 13.43 21.35
C GLY A 296 24.56 11.94 21.18
N PHE A 297 24.36 11.15 22.25
CA PHE A 297 24.07 9.73 22.14
C PHE A 297 22.67 9.47 21.55
N SER A 298 21.68 10.26 21.95
CA SER A 298 20.31 10.17 21.42
C SER A 298 20.24 10.56 19.96
N TYR A 299 20.94 11.63 19.54
CA TYR A 299 21.03 12.00 18.11
C TYR A 299 21.73 10.94 17.28
N GLN A 300 22.84 10.37 17.74
CA GLN A 300 23.50 9.26 17.05
C GLN A 300 22.63 8.00 16.97
N ALA A 301 21.74 7.75 17.94
CA ALA A 301 20.78 6.66 17.88
C ALA A 301 19.72 6.90 16.78
N VAL A 302 19.23 8.12 16.64
CA VAL A 302 18.33 8.55 15.57
C VAL A 302 19.00 8.38 14.20
N ASP A 303 20.26 8.83 14.06
CA ASP A 303 21.00 8.69 12.82
C ASP A 303 21.15 7.22 12.40
N ARG A 304 21.48 6.33 13.36
CA ARG A 304 21.55 4.88 13.11
C ARG A 304 20.19 4.29 12.72
N ALA A 305 19.10 4.73 13.36
CA ALA A 305 17.76 4.26 13.05
C ALA A 305 17.34 4.69 11.62
N TYR A 306 17.63 5.90 11.23
CA TYR A 306 17.39 6.36 9.87
C TYR A 306 18.27 5.61 8.85
N ALA A 307 19.56 5.45 9.13
CA ALA A 307 20.45 4.68 8.25
C ALA A 307 19.99 3.24 8.07
N PHE A 308 19.46 2.60 9.12
CA PHE A 308 18.94 1.24 9.03
C PHE A 308 17.64 1.14 8.18
N ASN A 309 16.78 2.17 8.23
CA ASN A 309 15.51 2.15 7.51
C ASN A 309 15.59 2.67 6.07
N PHE A 310 16.59 3.49 5.73
CA PHE A 310 16.71 4.19 4.45
C PHE A 310 18.04 4.03 3.75
N GLY A 311 19.08 3.64 4.46
CA GLY A 311 20.43 3.45 3.94
C GLY A 311 20.66 2.05 3.46
#